data_88081580f127ae54243c97dadac53617
#
_entry.id   88081580f127ae54243c97dadac53617
#
_cell.length_a   1.000
_cell.length_b   1.000
_cell.length_c   1.000
_cell.angle_alpha   90.00
_cell.angle_beta   90.00
_cell.angle_gamma   90.00
#
_symmetry.space_group_name_H-M   'P 1'
#
loop_
_entity.id
_entity.type
_entity.pdbx_description
1 polymer ?
#
loop_
_entity_poly.entity_id
_entity_poly.type
_entity_poly.pdbx_seq_one_letter_code
_entity_poly.pdbx_strand_id
1 'polypeptide(L)'
;LRAVASRVFNEKFSGLWALSVFDEGYDLNDMGYMEMKEYISTGWQARYKESEFSESSPLRNLTLETNGGHQRSISGINGGGMAYFSLNLDFKDYSSVDLFCECILVPGKDYLETRGNPEAPFIRRLGGYNFFVRYQAPQDRVFIPSFKVQSNSGGYKFDDPVYSRRGEGWGFNLGATIQPTDNLDINLGLIRYDEEKNWNKFEYDKVFGFYDYKKLSSSLSLGWFLDNTHELRIKAQFYALTADNPSAFSVSKDGKMQYSDAQL
;
A
#
# COMPACT_ATOMS: atom_id res chain seq x y z
N LEU A 1 -22.41 1.63 15.94
CA LEU A 1 -23.26 0.67 15.21
C LEU A 1 -22.48 0.07 14.04
N ARG A 2 -22.57 -1.22 13.84
CA ARG A 2 -22.00 -1.92 12.68
C ARG A 2 -23.05 -2.85 12.08
N ALA A 3 -23.26 -2.77 10.78
CA ALA A 3 -24.08 -3.69 10.00
C ALA A 3 -23.21 -4.32 8.91
N VAL A 4 -23.32 -5.63 8.74
CA VAL A 4 -22.60 -6.39 7.71
C VAL A 4 -23.58 -7.30 7.01
N ALA A 5 -23.62 -7.25 5.69
CA ALA A 5 -24.32 -8.19 4.84
C ALA A 5 -23.30 -8.94 4.00
N SER A 6 -23.33 -10.25 4.03
CA SER A 6 -22.46 -11.11 3.22
C SER A 6 -23.30 -12.17 2.53
N ARG A 7 -22.89 -12.56 1.32
CA ARG A 7 -23.52 -13.63 0.56
C ARG A 7 -22.48 -14.42 -0.22
N VAL A 8 -22.55 -15.71 -0.09
CA VAL A 8 -21.91 -16.68 -0.98
C VAL A 8 -22.94 -17.03 -2.05
N PHE A 9 -22.70 -16.67 -3.28
CA PHE A 9 -23.65 -16.91 -4.40
C PHE A 9 -23.50 -18.33 -4.93
N ASN A 10 -22.27 -18.82 -4.98
CA ASN A 10 -21.91 -20.19 -5.33
C ASN A 10 -20.47 -20.46 -4.83
N GLU A 11 -19.93 -21.64 -5.09
CA GLU A 11 -18.57 -22.02 -4.68
C GLU A 11 -17.46 -21.10 -5.23
N LYS A 12 -17.74 -20.42 -6.36
CA LYS A 12 -16.77 -19.57 -7.07
C LYS A 12 -16.94 -18.09 -6.74
N PHE A 13 -18.13 -17.64 -6.34
CA PHE A 13 -18.40 -16.22 -6.16
C PHE A 13 -18.99 -15.89 -4.78
N SER A 14 -18.37 -14.91 -4.11
CA SER A 14 -18.83 -14.35 -2.84
C SER A 14 -18.76 -12.83 -2.83
N GLY A 15 -19.62 -12.20 -2.02
CA GLY A 15 -19.62 -10.76 -1.83
C GLY A 15 -19.93 -10.39 -0.38
N LEU A 16 -19.46 -9.24 0.03
CA LEU A 16 -19.70 -8.63 1.33
C LEU A 16 -19.93 -7.13 1.15
N TRP A 17 -20.87 -6.61 1.91
CA TRP A 17 -21.05 -5.19 2.12
C TRP A 17 -21.11 -4.89 3.61
N ALA A 18 -20.49 -3.78 4.02
CA ALA A 18 -20.44 -3.38 5.42
C ALA A 18 -20.75 -1.88 5.56
N LEU A 19 -21.51 -1.56 6.60
CA LEU A 19 -21.73 -0.19 7.08
C LEU A 19 -21.30 -0.15 8.54
N SER A 20 -20.46 0.79 8.90
CA SER A 20 -20.05 1.05 10.28
C SER A 20 -20.30 2.52 10.60
N VAL A 21 -20.87 2.77 11.76
CA VAL A 21 -21.12 4.10 12.31
C VAL A 21 -20.49 4.16 13.69
N PHE A 22 -19.59 5.09 13.88
CA PHE A 22 -18.90 5.37 15.13
C PHE A 22 -19.25 6.77 15.56
N ASP A 23 -19.60 6.94 16.83
CA ASP A 23 -19.91 8.24 17.44
C ASP A 23 -18.74 8.78 18.27
N GLU A 24 -18.86 9.99 18.78
CA GLU A 24 -17.81 10.69 19.56
C GLU A 24 -17.40 9.92 20.83
N GLY A 25 -18.27 9.09 21.38
CA GLY A 25 -17.99 8.29 22.58
C GLY A 25 -17.08 7.07 22.29
N TYR A 26 -16.82 6.77 21.01
CA TYR A 26 -15.95 5.67 20.62
C TYR A 26 -14.52 6.19 20.46
N ASP A 27 -13.73 6.14 21.53
CA ASP A 27 -12.32 6.54 21.52
C ASP A 27 -11.42 5.32 21.72
N LEU A 28 -10.69 4.93 20.67
CA LEU A 28 -9.66 3.90 20.69
C LEU A 28 -8.25 4.46 20.89
N ASN A 29 -8.11 5.71 21.30
CA ASN A 29 -6.80 6.37 21.42
C ASN A 29 -5.82 5.66 22.36
N ASP A 30 -6.32 4.95 23.36
CA ASP A 30 -5.49 4.15 24.26
C ASP A 30 -4.87 2.94 23.56
N MET A 31 -5.38 2.57 22.36
CA MET A 31 -4.94 1.40 21.60
C MET A 31 -4.37 1.72 20.22
N GLY A 32 -4.41 2.98 19.77
CA GLY A 32 -3.89 3.34 18.46
C GLY A 32 -4.38 4.69 17.93
N TYR A 33 -3.85 5.06 16.77
CA TYR A 33 -4.16 6.29 16.08
C TYR A 33 -5.54 6.23 15.41
N MET A 34 -6.40 7.20 15.69
CA MET A 34 -7.67 7.42 15.00
C MET A 34 -7.62 8.74 14.22
N GLU A 35 -7.80 8.67 12.91
CA GLU A 35 -7.87 9.87 12.05
C GLU A 35 -9.11 10.71 12.31
N MET A 36 -10.22 10.09 12.74
CA MET A 36 -11.50 10.77 13.04
C MET A 36 -12.15 10.15 14.28
N LYS A 37 -12.67 11.01 15.18
CA LYS A 37 -13.39 10.54 16.39
C LYS A 37 -14.77 9.96 16.08
N GLU A 38 -15.42 10.49 15.06
CA GLU A 38 -16.76 10.09 14.62
C GLU A 38 -16.75 9.86 13.11
N TYR A 39 -17.31 8.75 12.64
CA TYR A 39 -17.41 8.52 11.20
C TYR A 39 -18.43 7.47 10.79
N ILE A 40 -18.86 7.59 9.56
CA ILE A 40 -19.59 6.59 8.82
C ILE A 40 -18.63 5.99 7.81
N SER A 41 -18.45 4.68 7.82
CA SER A 41 -17.65 3.94 6.86
C SER A 41 -18.53 2.95 6.12
N THR A 42 -18.44 2.96 4.80
CA THR A 42 -19.05 1.95 3.94
C THR A 42 -17.96 1.16 3.26
N GLY A 43 -18.12 -0.14 3.16
CA GLY A 43 -17.15 -1.01 2.49
C GLY A 43 -17.85 -2.12 1.73
N TRP A 44 -17.19 -2.61 0.70
CA TRP A 44 -17.64 -3.74 -0.10
C TRP A 44 -16.45 -4.61 -0.49
N GLN A 45 -16.72 -5.88 -0.71
CA GLN A 45 -15.77 -6.87 -1.21
C GLN A 45 -16.52 -7.82 -2.15
N ALA A 46 -15.89 -8.16 -3.26
CA ALA A 46 -16.34 -9.23 -4.14
C ALA A 46 -15.13 -10.10 -4.49
N ARG A 47 -15.34 -11.40 -4.46
CA ARG A 47 -14.30 -12.39 -4.75
C ARG A 47 -14.84 -13.44 -5.71
N TYR A 48 -14.07 -13.70 -6.74
CA TYR A 48 -14.25 -14.82 -7.66
C TYR A 48 -13.05 -15.75 -7.57
N LYS A 49 -13.29 -17.04 -7.44
CA LYS A 49 -12.26 -18.08 -7.40
C LYS A 49 -12.61 -19.18 -8.41
N GLU A 50 -11.64 -19.53 -9.24
CA GLU A 50 -11.72 -20.64 -10.17
C GLU A 50 -10.58 -21.60 -9.88
N SER A 51 -10.90 -22.88 -9.72
CA SER A 51 -9.92 -23.96 -9.49
C SER A 51 -10.14 -25.17 -10.41
N GLU A 52 -11.18 -25.12 -11.25
CA GLU A 52 -11.52 -26.18 -12.18
C GLU A 52 -11.09 -25.78 -13.59
N PHE A 53 -9.87 -26.10 -13.95
CA PHE A 53 -9.31 -25.84 -15.27
C PHE A 53 -9.14 -27.15 -16.05
N SER A 54 -9.25 -27.06 -17.38
CA SER A 54 -8.95 -28.20 -18.27
C SER A 54 -7.52 -28.70 -18.10
N GLU A 55 -7.26 -29.95 -18.45
CA GLU A 55 -5.90 -30.53 -18.38
C GLU A 55 -4.88 -29.75 -19.20
N SER A 56 -5.30 -29.20 -20.35
CA SER A 56 -4.46 -28.38 -21.23
C SER A 56 -4.18 -26.97 -20.70
N SER A 57 -4.92 -26.49 -19.72
CA SER A 57 -4.68 -25.17 -19.11
C SER A 57 -3.42 -25.20 -18.25
N PRO A 58 -2.54 -24.20 -18.31
CA PRO A 58 -1.42 -24.08 -17.39
C PRO A 58 -1.84 -23.66 -15.98
N LEU A 59 -3.06 -23.12 -15.80
CA LEU A 59 -3.56 -22.62 -14.54
C LEU A 59 -4.06 -23.74 -13.63
N ARG A 60 -3.78 -23.61 -12.34
CA ARG A 60 -4.28 -24.41 -11.22
C ARG A 60 -5.37 -23.68 -10.45
N ASN A 61 -5.13 -22.39 -10.13
CA ASN A 61 -6.10 -21.51 -9.49
C ASN A 61 -6.06 -20.12 -10.12
N LEU A 62 -7.22 -19.46 -10.10
CA LEU A 62 -7.38 -18.05 -10.37
C LEU A 62 -8.21 -17.46 -9.23
N THR A 63 -7.74 -16.41 -8.62
CA THR A 63 -8.52 -15.62 -7.66
C THR A 63 -8.53 -14.17 -8.11
N LEU A 64 -9.73 -13.64 -8.36
CA LEU A 64 -9.97 -12.23 -8.59
C LEU A 64 -10.70 -11.68 -7.36
N GLU A 65 -10.13 -10.65 -6.76
CA GLU A 65 -10.74 -9.97 -5.62
C GLU A 65 -10.79 -8.47 -5.88
N THR A 66 -11.90 -7.87 -5.52
CA THR A 66 -12.05 -6.43 -5.53
C THR A 66 -12.73 -6.01 -4.25
N ASN A 67 -12.20 -4.99 -3.62
CA ASN A 67 -12.78 -4.41 -2.42
C ASN A 67 -12.60 -2.89 -2.44
N GLY A 68 -13.37 -2.21 -1.64
CA GLY A 68 -13.28 -0.77 -1.54
C GLY A 68 -14.16 -0.23 -0.44
N GLY A 69 -14.04 1.06 -0.24
CA GLY A 69 -14.83 1.73 0.77
C GLY A 69 -14.71 3.25 0.70
N HIS A 70 -15.60 3.88 1.43
CA HIS A 70 -15.62 5.32 1.59
C HIS A 70 -15.86 5.65 3.08
N GLN A 71 -15.15 6.64 3.57
CA GLN A 71 -15.25 7.13 4.94
C GLN A 71 -15.63 8.60 4.95
N ARG A 72 -16.55 8.96 5.84
CA ARG A 72 -17.01 10.33 6.05
C ARG A 72 -17.29 10.54 7.53
N SER A 73 -16.92 11.70 8.11
CA SER A 73 -17.36 12.03 9.45
C SER A 73 -18.86 12.32 9.49
N ILE A 74 -19.47 12.23 10.67
CA ILE A 74 -20.87 12.59 10.88
C ILE A 74 -21.05 14.12 10.68
N SER A 75 -20.05 14.90 11.05
CA SER A 75 -19.98 16.37 10.82
C SER A 75 -19.75 16.77 9.34
N GLY A 76 -19.61 15.79 8.44
CA GLY A 76 -19.57 16.02 6.99
C GLY A 76 -18.17 16.10 6.37
N ILE A 77 -17.11 15.84 7.14
CA ILE A 77 -15.74 15.76 6.61
C ILE A 77 -15.60 14.54 5.71
N ASN A 78 -15.15 14.75 4.49
CA ASN A 78 -14.86 13.64 3.57
C ASN A 78 -13.49 13.03 3.90
N GLY A 79 -13.46 11.82 4.46
CA GLY A 79 -12.25 11.05 4.75
C GLY A 79 -11.63 10.37 3.54
N GLY A 80 -12.37 10.34 2.42
CA GLY A 80 -11.90 9.73 1.19
C GLY A 80 -12.46 8.34 0.95
N GLY A 81 -12.19 7.84 -0.25
CA GLY A 81 -12.61 6.50 -0.68
C GLY A 81 -11.59 5.88 -1.62
N MET A 82 -11.41 4.57 -1.49
CA MET A 82 -10.47 3.79 -2.28
C MET A 82 -11.09 2.48 -2.75
N ALA A 83 -10.54 1.94 -3.81
CA ALA A 83 -10.84 0.61 -4.30
C ALA A 83 -9.55 -0.15 -4.58
N TYR A 84 -9.58 -1.45 -4.35
CA TYR A 84 -8.49 -2.39 -4.60
C TYR A 84 -8.96 -3.44 -5.60
N PHE A 85 -8.06 -3.84 -6.46
CA PHE A 85 -8.21 -4.98 -7.35
C PHE A 85 -6.98 -5.86 -7.19
N SER A 86 -7.20 -7.14 -7.00
CA SER A 86 -6.13 -8.13 -7.00
C SER A 86 -6.49 -9.30 -7.89
N LEU A 87 -5.53 -9.76 -8.67
CA LEU A 87 -5.60 -10.98 -9.45
C LEU A 87 -4.42 -11.85 -9.07
N ASN A 88 -4.71 -13.04 -8.57
CA ASN A 88 -3.71 -14.06 -8.30
C ASN A 88 -3.92 -15.22 -9.29
N LEU A 89 -2.85 -15.60 -9.95
CA LEU A 89 -2.78 -16.73 -10.87
C LEU A 89 -1.77 -17.73 -10.33
N ASP A 90 -2.23 -18.92 -9.94
CA ASP A 90 -1.36 -20.04 -9.60
C ASP A 90 -1.29 -20.99 -10.78
N PHE A 91 -0.08 -21.36 -11.18
CA PHE A 91 0.17 -22.27 -12.28
C PHE A 91 0.35 -23.72 -11.79
N LYS A 92 0.20 -24.68 -12.70
CA LYS A 92 0.37 -26.11 -12.41
C LYS A 92 1.81 -26.49 -12.06
N ASP A 93 2.78 -25.70 -12.50
CA ASP A 93 4.19 -25.83 -12.14
C ASP A 93 4.53 -25.18 -10.79
N TYR A 94 3.53 -24.76 -10.01
CA TYR A 94 3.64 -24.07 -8.72
C TYR A 94 4.27 -22.67 -8.76
N SER A 95 4.43 -22.09 -9.93
CA SER A 95 4.72 -20.67 -10.05
C SER A 95 3.46 -19.83 -9.81
N SER A 96 3.63 -18.53 -9.52
CA SER A 96 2.51 -17.62 -9.36
C SER A 96 2.77 -16.23 -9.94
N VAL A 97 1.68 -15.57 -10.35
CA VAL A 97 1.65 -14.16 -10.74
C VAL A 97 0.59 -13.45 -9.95
N ASP A 98 0.99 -12.36 -9.29
CA ASP A 98 0.07 -11.45 -8.59
C ASP A 98 0.05 -10.11 -9.31
N LEU A 99 -1.14 -9.62 -9.59
CA LEU A 99 -1.40 -8.22 -9.98
C LEU A 99 -2.19 -7.55 -8.87
N PHE A 100 -1.82 -6.34 -8.55
CA PHE A 100 -2.52 -5.53 -7.56
C PHE A 100 -2.65 -4.10 -8.07
N CYS A 101 -3.81 -3.51 -7.88
CA CYS A 101 -4.09 -2.11 -8.16
C CYS A 101 -4.95 -1.53 -7.04
N GLU A 102 -4.45 -0.49 -6.42
CA GLU A 102 -5.19 0.36 -5.49
C GLU A 102 -5.45 1.70 -6.15
N CYS A 103 -6.69 2.19 -6.08
CA CYS A 103 -7.08 3.47 -6.63
C CYS A 103 -7.76 4.32 -5.57
N ILE A 104 -7.29 5.54 -5.38
CA ILE A 104 -7.96 6.56 -4.57
C ILE A 104 -9.00 7.22 -5.46
N LEU A 105 -10.26 6.75 -5.35
CA LEU A 105 -11.38 7.19 -6.19
C LEU A 105 -11.94 8.54 -5.74
N VAL A 106 -12.01 8.75 -4.44
CA VAL A 106 -12.50 9.98 -3.81
C VAL A 106 -11.40 10.54 -2.93
N PRO A 107 -10.71 11.62 -3.34
CA PRO A 107 -9.70 12.24 -2.51
C PRO A 107 -10.27 12.77 -1.20
N GLY A 108 -9.66 12.39 -0.09
CA GLY A 108 -10.01 12.88 1.24
C GLY A 108 -9.28 14.17 1.60
N LYS A 109 -9.59 14.66 2.80
CA LYS A 109 -8.83 15.70 3.47
C LYS A 109 -7.90 15.06 4.50
N ASP A 110 -6.65 15.50 4.54
CA ASP A 110 -5.67 15.10 5.55
C ASP A 110 -5.62 16.17 6.64
N TYR A 111 -6.03 15.82 7.83
CA TYR A 111 -6.13 16.76 8.96
C TYR A 111 -4.87 16.82 9.83
N LEU A 112 -3.74 16.34 9.33
CA LEU A 112 -2.43 16.54 9.97
C LEU A 112 -2.48 16.27 11.48
N GLU A 113 -2.83 15.06 11.88
CA GLU A 113 -2.90 14.63 13.27
C GLU A 113 -3.96 15.38 14.14
N THR A 114 -4.77 16.24 13.56
CA THR A 114 -5.82 16.96 14.28
C THR A 114 -7.08 16.14 14.50
N ARG A 115 -7.05 14.85 14.18
CA ARG A 115 -8.10 13.85 14.44
C ARG A 115 -9.47 14.24 13.87
N GLY A 116 -9.47 14.85 12.69
CA GLY A 116 -10.70 15.23 12.02
C GLY A 116 -11.43 16.42 12.64
N ASN A 117 -10.75 17.26 13.40
CA ASN A 117 -11.34 18.51 13.86
C ASN A 117 -11.65 19.41 12.65
N PRO A 118 -12.94 19.76 12.38
CA PRO A 118 -13.34 20.52 11.21
C PRO A 118 -12.79 21.95 11.17
N GLU A 119 -12.41 22.50 12.33
CA GLU A 119 -11.82 23.83 12.47
C GLU A 119 -10.29 23.84 12.33
N ALA A 120 -9.69 22.65 12.33
CA ALA A 120 -8.24 22.52 12.24
C ALA A 120 -7.74 22.63 10.79
N PRO A 121 -6.48 23.00 10.61
CA PRO A 121 -5.84 22.95 9.29
C PRO A 121 -5.91 21.53 8.69
N PHE A 122 -6.13 21.47 7.40
CA PHE A 122 -6.15 20.21 6.65
C PHE A 122 -5.42 20.38 5.31
N ILE A 123 -4.95 19.28 4.73
CA ILE A 123 -4.40 19.27 3.39
C ILE A 123 -5.35 18.53 2.44
N ARG A 124 -5.55 19.07 1.25
CA ARG A 124 -6.31 18.39 0.19
C ARG A 124 -5.42 17.40 -0.51
N ARG A 125 -5.81 16.14 -0.46
CA ARG A 125 -5.15 15.07 -1.24
C ARG A 125 -5.63 15.08 -2.69
N LEU A 126 -4.80 14.58 -3.59
CA LEU A 126 -5.18 14.22 -4.96
C LEU A 126 -5.58 12.74 -5.02
N GLY A 127 -6.38 12.39 -6.00
CA GLY A 127 -6.58 10.99 -6.35
C GLY A 127 -5.28 10.37 -6.85
N GLY A 128 -5.15 9.05 -6.75
CA GLY A 128 -3.94 8.36 -7.14
C GLY A 128 -4.15 6.87 -7.28
N TYR A 129 -3.06 6.18 -7.57
CA TYR A 129 -3.03 4.73 -7.67
C TYR A 129 -1.71 4.17 -7.13
N ASN A 130 -1.77 2.89 -6.76
CA ASN A 130 -0.61 2.05 -6.49
C ASN A 130 -0.83 0.74 -7.26
N PHE A 131 0.10 0.38 -8.12
CA PHE A 131 0.01 -0.79 -8.97
C PHE A 131 1.27 -1.62 -8.84
N PHE A 132 1.16 -2.94 -8.78
CA PHE A 132 2.30 -3.83 -8.96
C PHE A 132 1.95 -5.12 -9.66
N VAL A 133 2.98 -5.70 -10.28
CA VAL A 133 3.02 -7.08 -10.78
C VAL A 133 4.14 -7.80 -10.07
N ARG A 134 3.88 -8.97 -9.53
CA ARG A 134 4.85 -9.86 -8.92
C ARG A 134 4.78 -11.23 -9.57
N TYR A 135 5.93 -11.78 -9.89
CA TYR A 135 6.11 -13.18 -10.28
C TYR A 135 6.95 -13.89 -9.24
N GLN A 136 6.59 -15.13 -8.95
CA GLN A 136 7.34 -16.05 -8.12
C GLN A 136 7.46 -17.37 -8.83
N ALA A 137 8.68 -17.88 -8.91
CA ALA A 137 8.95 -19.20 -9.52
C ALA A 137 8.41 -20.34 -8.64
N PRO A 138 8.32 -21.58 -9.19
CA PRO A 138 7.89 -22.75 -8.44
C PRO A 138 8.64 -22.92 -7.12
N GLN A 139 7.88 -23.17 -6.03
CA GLN A 139 8.43 -23.24 -4.68
C GLN A 139 8.98 -24.62 -4.30
N ASP A 140 8.82 -25.62 -5.16
CA ASP A 140 9.35 -26.96 -5.01
C ASP A 140 10.82 -27.11 -5.46
N ARG A 141 11.46 -26.00 -5.82
CA ARG A 141 12.84 -25.95 -6.32
C ARG A 141 13.80 -25.47 -5.26
N VAL A 142 15.03 -25.93 -5.34
CA VAL A 142 16.11 -25.43 -4.49
C VAL A 142 16.35 -23.92 -4.68
N PHE A 143 16.17 -23.43 -5.92
CA PHE A 143 16.34 -22.01 -6.25
C PHE A 143 15.02 -21.44 -6.78
N ILE A 144 14.47 -20.46 -6.07
CA ILE A 144 13.15 -19.86 -6.29
C ILE A 144 13.33 -18.37 -6.57
N PRO A 145 13.51 -17.95 -7.84
CA PRO A 145 13.59 -16.54 -8.19
C PRO A 145 12.24 -15.83 -8.05
N SER A 146 12.28 -14.57 -7.71
CA SER A 146 11.12 -13.69 -7.65
C SER A 146 11.41 -12.33 -8.27
N PHE A 147 10.37 -11.73 -8.83
CA PHE A 147 10.44 -10.43 -9.47
C PHE A 147 9.20 -9.61 -9.16
N LYS A 148 9.36 -8.33 -8.87
CA LYS A 148 8.26 -7.38 -8.68
C LYS A 148 8.57 -6.07 -9.39
N VAL A 149 7.59 -5.53 -10.09
CA VAL A 149 7.57 -4.15 -10.60
C VAL A 149 6.40 -3.43 -9.96
N GLN A 150 6.60 -2.19 -9.59
CA GLN A 150 5.57 -1.34 -9.01
C GLN A 150 5.59 0.07 -9.58
N SER A 151 4.42 0.71 -9.59
CA SER A 151 4.26 2.13 -9.94
C SER A 151 3.18 2.72 -9.05
N ASN A 152 3.37 3.95 -8.65
CA ASN A 152 2.39 4.70 -7.85
C ASN A 152 2.26 6.13 -8.37
N SER A 153 1.13 6.76 -8.08
CA SER A 153 0.90 8.17 -8.32
C SER A 153 -0.12 8.71 -7.32
N GLY A 154 0.02 9.97 -6.93
CA GLY A 154 -0.88 10.63 -5.98
C GLY A 154 -0.35 11.99 -5.56
N GLY A 155 -0.60 12.41 -4.33
CA GLY A 155 -0.05 13.64 -3.77
C GLY A 155 -1.07 14.60 -3.19
N TYR A 156 -0.74 15.87 -3.24
CA TYR A 156 -1.47 16.95 -2.59
C TYR A 156 -1.85 18.05 -3.58
N LYS A 157 -2.89 18.81 -3.28
CA LYS A 157 -3.34 19.92 -4.11
C LYS A 157 -2.56 21.18 -3.75
N PHE A 158 -2.01 21.84 -4.76
CA PHE A 158 -1.27 23.09 -4.66
C PHE A 158 -2.12 24.27 -5.14
N ASP A 159 -1.83 25.48 -4.64
CA ASP A 159 -2.45 26.72 -5.12
C ASP A 159 -1.92 27.08 -6.50
N ASP A 160 -0.60 26.99 -6.68
CA ASP A 160 0.05 27.27 -7.95
C ASP A 160 -0.01 26.04 -8.87
N PRO A 161 -0.56 26.15 -10.09
CA PRO A 161 -0.59 25.09 -11.08
C PRO A 161 0.79 24.54 -11.45
N VAL A 162 1.85 25.33 -11.35
CA VAL A 162 3.22 24.90 -11.63
C VAL A 162 3.66 23.79 -10.68
N TYR A 163 3.21 23.84 -9.44
CA TYR A 163 3.50 22.83 -8.41
C TYR A 163 2.42 21.74 -8.31
N SER A 164 1.29 21.88 -9.02
CA SER A 164 0.20 20.88 -9.01
C SER A 164 0.57 19.56 -9.71
N ARG A 165 1.86 19.23 -9.74
CA ARG A 165 2.33 17.97 -10.28
C ARG A 165 1.95 16.84 -9.30
N ARG A 166 1.41 15.79 -9.86
CA ARG A 166 1.24 14.54 -9.12
C ARG A 166 2.62 14.00 -8.77
N GLY A 167 2.76 13.49 -7.55
CA GLY A 167 3.87 12.63 -7.23
C GLY A 167 3.76 11.35 -8.05
N GLU A 168 4.87 10.89 -8.59
CA GLU A 168 4.98 9.67 -9.38
C GLU A 168 6.13 8.83 -8.84
N GLY A 169 5.91 7.54 -8.77
CA GLY A 169 6.91 6.61 -8.33
C GLY A 169 6.89 5.33 -9.15
N TRP A 170 8.03 4.73 -9.27
CA TRP A 170 8.19 3.40 -9.82
C TRP A 170 9.34 2.66 -9.13
N GLY A 171 9.31 1.35 -9.20
CA GLY A 171 10.36 0.54 -8.63
C GLY A 171 10.31 -0.89 -9.10
N PHE A 172 11.39 -1.60 -8.87
CA PHE A 172 11.47 -3.03 -9.12
C PHE A 172 12.23 -3.74 -7.99
N ASN A 173 11.95 -5.02 -7.84
CA ASN A 173 12.63 -5.90 -6.90
C ASN A 173 12.96 -7.21 -7.59
N LEU A 174 14.22 -7.61 -7.51
CA LEU A 174 14.72 -8.93 -7.88
C LEU A 174 15.15 -9.65 -6.61
N GLY A 175 14.64 -10.85 -6.41
CA GLY A 175 14.98 -11.67 -5.26
C GLY A 175 15.08 -13.14 -5.63
N ALA A 176 15.62 -13.92 -4.70
CA ALA A 176 15.60 -15.37 -4.78
C ALA A 176 15.55 -15.98 -3.37
N THR A 177 14.85 -17.08 -3.23
CA THR A 177 14.97 -17.97 -2.07
C THR A 177 15.75 -19.21 -2.50
N ILE A 178 16.71 -19.64 -1.67
CA ILE A 178 17.52 -20.83 -1.88
C ILE A 178 17.29 -21.75 -0.70
N GLN A 179 16.77 -22.95 -0.96
CA GLN A 179 16.45 -23.98 0.03
C GLN A 179 17.21 -25.26 -0.32
N PRO A 180 18.52 -25.36 0.00
CA PRO A 180 19.34 -26.52 -0.35
C PRO A 180 18.91 -27.78 0.41
N THR A 181 18.33 -27.60 1.59
CA THR A 181 17.83 -28.65 2.49
C THR A 181 16.60 -28.12 3.22
N ASP A 182 15.80 -29.00 3.82
CA ASP A 182 14.59 -28.66 4.56
C ASP A 182 14.84 -27.76 5.79
N ASN A 183 16.09 -27.74 6.28
CA ASN A 183 16.48 -26.99 7.47
C ASN A 183 17.32 -25.72 7.17
N LEU A 184 17.57 -25.40 5.90
CA LEU A 184 18.34 -24.23 5.51
C LEU A 184 17.57 -23.39 4.48
N ASP A 185 17.28 -22.16 4.87
CA ASP A 185 16.59 -21.14 4.05
C ASP A 185 17.49 -19.91 3.88
N ILE A 186 17.76 -19.51 2.66
CA ILE A 186 18.54 -18.34 2.30
C ILE A 186 17.67 -17.44 1.42
N ASN A 187 17.30 -16.26 1.95
CA ASN A 187 16.53 -15.27 1.20
C ASN A 187 17.45 -14.14 0.75
N LEU A 188 17.52 -13.93 -0.55
CA LEU A 188 18.30 -12.91 -1.22
C LEU A 188 17.37 -11.85 -1.81
N GLY A 189 17.43 -10.62 -1.30
CA GLY A 189 16.97 -9.44 -1.99
C GLY A 189 18.14 -8.90 -2.82
N LEU A 190 18.27 -9.34 -4.06
CA LEU A 190 19.46 -9.04 -4.87
C LEU A 190 19.54 -7.55 -5.20
N ILE A 191 18.44 -6.98 -5.73
CA ILE A 191 18.31 -5.57 -6.05
C ILE A 191 16.88 -5.15 -5.81
N ARG A 192 16.69 -4.09 -5.04
CA ARG A 192 15.47 -3.31 -4.98
C ARG A 192 15.79 -1.87 -5.30
N TYR A 193 15.13 -1.34 -6.30
CA TYR A 193 15.21 0.05 -6.71
C TYR A 193 13.83 0.69 -6.61
N ASP A 194 13.77 1.85 -5.98
CA ASP A 194 12.57 2.68 -5.87
C ASP A 194 12.96 4.12 -6.24
N GLU A 195 12.19 4.74 -7.11
CA GLU A 195 12.30 6.16 -7.48
C GLU A 195 10.94 6.82 -7.31
N GLU A 196 10.91 7.94 -6.63
CA GLU A 196 9.70 8.73 -6.39
C GLU A 196 10.00 10.21 -6.62
N LYS A 197 9.12 10.90 -7.34
CA LYS A 197 9.23 12.33 -7.65
C LYS A 197 8.06 13.07 -7.06
N ASN A 198 8.32 14.22 -6.42
CA ASN A 198 7.30 15.10 -5.83
C ASN A 198 6.33 14.38 -4.87
N TRP A 199 6.75 13.29 -4.25
CA TRP A 199 5.87 12.42 -3.47
C TRP A 199 6.13 12.50 -1.98
N ASN A 200 7.41 12.51 -1.60
CA ASN A 200 7.79 12.44 -0.20
C ASN A 200 7.67 13.80 0.46
N LYS A 201 7.04 13.83 1.61
CA LYS A 201 6.96 15.00 2.48
C LYS A 201 7.54 14.68 3.85
N PHE A 202 8.13 15.67 4.46
CA PHE A 202 8.30 15.71 5.90
C PHE A 202 7.74 17.03 6.44
N GLU A 203 7.37 17.05 7.69
CA GLU A 203 6.84 18.22 8.37
C GLU A 203 7.80 18.66 9.46
N TYR A 204 8.12 19.94 9.45
CA TYR A 204 8.83 20.59 10.53
C TYR A 204 8.23 21.99 10.75
N ASP A 205 7.70 22.24 11.95
CA ASP A 205 7.11 23.52 12.37
C ASP A 205 6.10 24.09 11.33
N LYS A 206 5.16 23.26 10.85
CA LYS A 206 4.13 23.58 9.84
C LYS A 206 4.65 23.86 8.43
N VAL A 207 5.92 23.58 8.17
CA VAL A 207 6.51 23.60 6.84
C VAL A 207 6.64 22.17 6.33
N PHE A 208 6.23 21.94 5.09
CA PHE A 208 6.29 20.65 4.43
C PHE A 208 7.41 20.66 3.40
N GLY A 209 8.31 19.72 3.48
CA GLY A 209 9.33 19.49 2.47
C GLY A 209 8.90 18.43 1.46
N PHE A 210 9.05 18.73 0.18
CA PHE A 210 8.90 17.77 -0.90
C PHE A 210 10.25 17.58 -1.59
N TYR A 211 10.55 16.36 -1.99
CA TYR A 211 11.80 16.02 -2.64
C TYR A 211 11.65 14.80 -3.55
N ASP A 212 12.54 14.72 -4.53
CA ASP A 212 12.72 13.53 -5.35
C ASP A 212 13.62 12.56 -4.58
N TYR A 213 13.30 11.28 -4.68
CA TYR A 213 13.91 10.26 -3.87
C TYR A 213 14.29 9.05 -4.72
N LYS A 214 15.50 8.53 -4.51
CA LYS A 214 15.95 7.28 -5.11
C LYS A 214 16.54 6.40 -4.03
N LYS A 215 16.15 5.14 -4.03
CA LYS A 215 16.65 4.15 -3.09
C LYS A 215 17.10 2.90 -3.82
N LEU A 216 18.31 2.48 -3.53
CA LEU A 216 18.86 1.20 -3.91
C LEU A 216 19.08 0.37 -2.63
N SER A 217 18.62 -0.86 -2.60
CA SER A 217 18.87 -1.75 -1.46
C SER A 217 19.08 -3.19 -1.90
N SER A 218 19.85 -3.91 -1.09
CA SER A 218 19.98 -5.37 -1.15
C SER A 218 19.88 -5.96 0.25
N SER A 219 19.48 -7.22 0.35
CA SER A 219 19.34 -7.89 1.64
C SER A 219 19.69 -9.37 1.54
N LEU A 220 20.20 -9.90 2.63
CA LEU A 220 20.44 -11.31 2.86
C LEU A 220 19.75 -11.70 4.17
N SER A 221 18.98 -12.78 4.15
CA SER A 221 18.48 -13.43 5.36
C SER A 221 18.76 -14.92 5.24
N LEU A 222 19.43 -15.46 6.27
CA LEU A 222 19.72 -16.89 6.39
C LEU A 222 19.03 -17.39 7.65
N GLY A 223 18.27 -18.46 7.55
CA GLY A 223 17.70 -19.24 8.64
C GLY A 223 18.18 -20.66 8.56
N TRP A 224 18.86 -21.16 9.59
CA TRP A 224 19.37 -22.52 9.65
C TRP A 224 18.94 -23.20 10.93
N PHE A 225 18.07 -24.19 10.81
CA PHE A 225 17.67 -25.07 11.90
C PHE A 225 18.72 -26.16 12.06
N LEU A 226 19.60 -26.01 13.04
CA LEU A 226 20.66 -26.99 13.34
C LEU A 226 20.09 -28.28 13.90
N ASP A 227 19.05 -28.15 14.76
CA ASP A 227 18.23 -29.21 15.30
C ASP A 227 16.86 -28.67 15.76
N ASN A 228 16.04 -29.46 16.45
CA ASN A 228 14.69 -29.06 16.90
C ASN A 228 14.67 -27.94 17.94
N THR A 229 15.82 -27.57 18.51
CA THR A 229 15.95 -26.60 19.61
C THR A 229 16.89 -25.44 19.27
N HIS A 230 17.73 -25.57 18.25
CA HIS A 230 18.73 -24.58 17.89
C HIS A 230 18.52 -24.04 16.47
N GLU A 231 18.43 -22.74 16.37
CA GLU A 231 18.29 -22.01 15.11
C GLU A 231 19.36 -20.92 15.04
N LEU A 232 20.05 -20.82 13.90
CA LEU A 232 20.91 -19.69 13.56
C LEU A 232 20.18 -18.78 12.57
N ARG A 233 20.03 -17.50 12.91
CA ARG A 233 19.50 -16.48 12.03
C ARG A 233 20.52 -15.39 11.77
N ILE A 234 20.77 -15.10 10.50
CA ILE A 234 21.63 -14.00 10.07
C ILE A 234 20.81 -13.09 9.16
N LYS A 235 20.84 -11.79 9.41
CA LYS A 235 20.25 -10.78 8.52
C LYS A 235 21.27 -9.68 8.25
N ALA A 236 21.43 -9.34 6.98
CA ALA A 236 22.23 -8.21 6.53
C ALA A 236 21.41 -7.40 5.52
N GLN A 237 21.52 -6.09 5.58
CA GLN A 237 20.88 -5.19 4.66
C GLN A 237 21.82 -4.04 4.31
N PHE A 238 21.92 -3.75 3.03
CA PHE A 238 22.55 -2.56 2.49
C PHE A 238 21.48 -1.68 1.87
N TYR A 239 21.61 -0.37 2.04
CA TYR A 239 20.81 0.60 1.32
C TYR A 239 21.62 1.87 1.02
N ALA A 240 21.35 2.47 -0.13
CA ALA A 240 21.79 3.80 -0.50
C ALA A 240 20.55 4.63 -0.84
N LEU A 241 20.51 5.86 -0.37
CA LEU A 241 19.38 6.77 -0.52
C LEU A 241 19.92 8.12 -0.99
N THR A 242 19.29 8.68 -2.01
CA THR A 242 19.47 10.07 -2.41
C THR A 242 18.15 10.81 -2.36
N ALA A 243 18.18 12.06 -1.93
CA ALA A 243 17.06 12.99 -1.90
C ALA A 243 17.49 14.27 -2.61
N ASP A 244 16.80 14.60 -3.70
CA ASP A 244 17.15 15.72 -4.57
C ASP A 244 15.96 16.69 -4.67
N ASN A 245 16.21 17.91 -5.15
CA ASN A 245 15.21 18.93 -5.46
C ASN A 245 14.27 19.28 -4.28
N PRO A 246 14.80 19.61 -3.10
CA PRO A 246 13.96 19.97 -1.95
C PRO A 246 13.18 21.26 -2.26
N SER A 247 11.89 21.26 -1.88
CA SER A 247 11.03 22.43 -2.01
C SER A 247 10.16 22.54 -0.75
N ALA A 248 10.06 23.73 -0.18
CA ALA A 248 9.31 24.00 1.02
C ALA A 248 7.91 24.55 0.70
N PHE A 249 6.90 24.10 1.45
CA PHE A 249 5.52 24.54 1.30
C PHE A 249 4.88 24.73 2.67
N SER A 250 3.95 25.68 2.76
CA SER A 250 3.02 25.83 3.87
C SER A 250 1.60 25.47 3.44
N VAL A 251 0.69 25.31 4.38
CA VAL A 251 -0.71 24.99 4.08
C VAL A 251 -1.57 26.24 4.21
N SER A 252 -2.30 26.56 3.15
CA SER A 252 -3.29 27.64 3.14
C SER A 252 -4.55 27.26 3.96
N LYS A 253 -5.38 28.26 4.30
CA LYS A 253 -6.63 28.05 5.06
C LYS A 253 -7.62 27.10 4.34
N ASP A 254 -7.59 27.03 3.04
CA ASP A 254 -8.45 26.15 2.22
C ASP A 254 -7.80 24.76 1.96
N GLY A 255 -6.66 24.48 2.56
CA GLY A 255 -5.99 23.18 2.53
C GLY A 255 -5.16 22.92 1.29
N LYS A 256 -4.73 23.95 0.57
CA LYS A 256 -3.80 23.81 -0.53
C LYS A 256 -2.37 24.11 -0.10
N MET A 257 -1.42 23.50 -0.75
CA MET A 257 0.00 23.77 -0.55
C MET A 257 0.40 25.07 -1.23
N GLN A 258 1.09 25.95 -0.51
CA GLN A 258 1.65 27.20 -1.01
C GLN A 258 3.17 27.16 -0.87
N TYR A 259 3.88 27.65 -1.89
CA TYR A 259 5.33 27.74 -1.82
C TYR A 259 5.78 28.57 -0.60
N SER A 260 6.83 28.12 0.04
CA SER A 260 7.44 28.79 1.19
C SER A 260 8.94 29.00 0.94
N ASP A 261 9.44 30.19 1.24
CA ASP A 261 10.87 30.49 1.19
C ASP A 261 11.65 29.96 2.41
N ALA A 262 11.03 29.13 3.24
CA ALA A 262 11.71 28.50 4.37
C ALA A 262 12.83 27.59 3.86
N GLN A 263 13.99 27.66 4.49
CA GLN A 263 15.08 26.73 4.23
C GLN A 263 14.74 25.37 4.86
N LEU A 264 14.84 24.30 4.07
CA LEU A 264 14.68 22.91 4.48
C LEU A 264 16.01 22.33 4.97
#